data_8089a80b0c1416821dbe7f5ec1547c2f
#
_entry.id   8089a80b0c1416821dbe7f5ec1547c2f
#
_cell.length_a   1.000
_cell.length_b   1.000
_cell.length_c   1.000
_cell.angle_alpha   90.00
_cell.angle_beta   90.00
_cell.angle_gamma   90.00
#
_symmetry.space_group_name_H-M   'P 1'
#
loop_
_entity.id
_entity.type
_entity.pdbx_description
1 polymer ?
#
loop_
_entity_poly.entity_id
_entity_poly.type
_entity_poly.pdbx_seq_one_letter_code
_entity_poly.pdbx_strand_id
1 'polypeptide(L)'
;MAYYFLTASKDAAVYLQQPNQNTGLDEVLEISKVYYGNIKDISRALLKFDVGFLSASITNGTLGLEDATLILKETESEEIPLEYTLYGFAVSGSWEMGTGTRFDKISTQGVNWNYREGDSKLVWLENGLNSGTDSNPNNGTGGTWWISNAASQSFNYQTADIEMNVKSLLESWMSGSIPNDGIIIKYSDTFENDTKDYGIIKVFSKETNTIYQPKIRIGYSDESFLTGSLSELTSEDKKIGITNLKKEYKVGSQIKLRLFARELYPLKTFTNSFSYNQVKHLPETSYYQIKDFASDDIIIPFSNYSKISCDNDGNYIKLNLSNWEADRVYKIEFKIDNNGSSEYYDNELTFNTVKG
;
A
#
# COMPACT_ATOMS: atom_id res chain seq x y z
N MET A 1 -8.69 8.73 12.35
CA MET A 1 -7.72 8.47 11.30
C MET A 1 -8.05 7.14 10.64
N ALA A 2 -7.76 6.98 9.38
CA ALA A 2 -8.12 5.77 8.66
C ALA A 2 -7.15 5.52 7.50
N TYR A 3 -7.22 4.29 6.99
CA TYR A 3 -6.51 3.90 5.79
C TYR A 3 -7.50 3.59 4.66
N TYR A 4 -7.10 3.98 3.46
CA TYR A 4 -7.74 3.60 2.21
C TYR A 4 -6.75 2.82 1.36
N PHE A 5 -7.19 1.73 0.75
CA PHE A 5 -6.37 0.93 -0.15
C PHE A 5 -6.78 1.17 -1.60
N LEU A 6 -5.80 1.38 -2.44
CA LEU A 6 -5.98 1.55 -3.89
C LEU A 6 -5.23 0.40 -4.57
N THR A 7 -5.95 -0.47 -5.25
CA THR A 7 -5.35 -1.61 -5.99
C THR A 7 -4.94 -1.19 -7.39
N ALA A 8 -3.94 -1.89 -7.95
CA ALA A 8 -3.49 -1.64 -9.31
C ALA A 8 -4.60 -1.93 -10.33
N SER A 9 -4.80 -1.03 -11.27
CA SER A 9 -5.74 -1.19 -12.40
C SER A 9 -5.10 -1.87 -13.60
N LYS A 10 -3.79 -1.64 -13.81
CA LYS A 10 -2.96 -2.26 -14.84
C LYS A 10 -1.58 -2.56 -14.27
N ASP A 11 -0.97 -3.65 -14.70
CA ASP A 11 0.44 -3.91 -14.49
C ASP A 11 1.03 -4.76 -15.62
N ALA A 12 2.33 -4.76 -15.73
CA ALA A 12 3.12 -5.61 -16.62
C ALA A 12 4.60 -5.50 -16.28
N ALA A 13 5.39 -6.52 -16.59
CA ALA A 13 6.84 -6.42 -16.61
C ALA A 13 7.34 -6.28 -18.05
N VAL A 14 8.43 -5.55 -18.26
CA VAL A 14 9.07 -5.39 -19.58
C VAL A 14 10.51 -5.89 -19.51
N TYR A 15 10.93 -6.66 -20.51
CA TYR A 15 12.17 -7.42 -20.51
C TYR A 15 13.08 -7.03 -21.66
N LEU A 16 14.33 -6.67 -21.37
CA LEU A 16 15.34 -6.33 -22.39
C LEU A 16 15.62 -7.52 -23.32
N GLN A 17 15.71 -8.73 -22.78
CA GLN A 17 16.02 -9.94 -23.56
C GLN A 17 14.82 -10.50 -24.34
N GLN A 18 13.62 -10.05 -24.02
CA GLN A 18 12.38 -10.40 -24.70
C GLN A 18 11.64 -9.13 -25.14
N PRO A 19 12.24 -8.30 -26.01
CA PRO A 19 11.82 -6.90 -26.16
C PRO A 19 10.45 -6.71 -26.82
N ASN A 20 9.89 -7.76 -27.44
CA ASN A 20 8.56 -7.74 -28.05
C ASN A 20 7.53 -8.57 -27.28
N GLN A 21 7.91 -9.19 -26.15
CA GLN A 21 6.99 -9.99 -25.35
C GLN A 21 6.16 -9.09 -24.45
N ASN A 22 4.84 -9.24 -24.51
CA ASN A 22 3.92 -8.67 -23.53
C ASN A 22 3.70 -9.65 -22.38
N THR A 23 3.52 -9.13 -21.18
CA THR A 23 3.36 -9.90 -19.93
C THR A 23 2.22 -9.39 -19.06
N GLY A 24 1.19 -8.82 -19.68
CA GLY A 24 0.09 -8.19 -18.95
C GLY A 24 -0.79 -9.16 -18.16
N LEU A 25 -0.73 -10.46 -18.41
CA LEU A 25 -1.46 -11.48 -17.65
C LEU A 25 -0.55 -12.38 -16.80
N ASP A 26 0.71 -12.02 -16.62
CA ASP A 26 1.57 -12.75 -15.70
C ASP A 26 1.12 -12.53 -14.24
N GLU A 27 1.14 -13.60 -13.46
CA GLU A 27 0.83 -13.54 -12.01
C GLU A 27 1.97 -12.91 -11.18
N VAL A 28 3.11 -12.65 -11.81
CA VAL A 28 4.34 -12.17 -11.19
C VAL A 28 4.94 -11.04 -12.02
N LEU A 29 5.34 -9.97 -11.36
CA LEU A 29 6.15 -8.90 -11.93
C LEU A 29 7.62 -9.11 -11.54
N GLU A 30 8.52 -8.92 -12.49
CA GLU A 30 9.96 -9.08 -12.26
C GLU A 30 10.70 -7.76 -12.40
N ILE A 31 11.58 -7.50 -11.45
CA ILE A 31 12.51 -6.37 -11.42
C ILE A 31 13.91 -6.97 -11.31
N SER A 32 14.69 -6.89 -12.35
CA SER A 32 16.00 -7.53 -12.39
C SER A 32 17.06 -6.67 -13.03
N LYS A 33 18.29 -6.95 -12.65
CA LYS A 33 19.47 -6.54 -13.35
C LYS A 33 20.52 -7.63 -13.17
N VAL A 34 20.62 -8.49 -14.17
CA VAL A 34 21.58 -9.59 -14.22
C VAL A 34 22.67 -9.25 -15.25
N TYR A 35 23.92 -9.53 -14.90
CA TYR A 35 25.05 -9.33 -15.80
C TYR A 35 25.91 -10.59 -15.83
N TYR A 36 25.85 -11.31 -16.96
CA TYR A 36 26.58 -12.55 -17.15
C TYR A 36 27.21 -12.61 -18.52
N GLY A 37 28.50 -12.94 -18.61
CA GLY A 37 29.19 -13.16 -19.90
C GLY A 37 29.14 -11.98 -20.88
N ASN A 38 29.18 -10.74 -20.38
CA ASN A 38 28.97 -9.49 -21.13
C ASN A 38 27.55 -9.28 -21.66
N ILE A 39 26.59 -10.10 -21.24
CA ILE A 39 25.16 -9.91 -21.53
C ILE A 39 24.51 -9.24 -20.34
N LYS A 40 23.78 -8.17 -20.62
CA LYS A 40 22.98 -7.44 -19.66
C LYS A 40 21.51 -7.83 -19.84
N ASP A 41 20.88 -8.34 -18.79
CA ASP A 41 19.46 -8.61 -18.73
C ASP A 41 18.80 -7.70 -17.70
N ILE A 42 17.78 -6.96 -18.12
CA ILE A 42 17.07 -6.00 -17.30
C ILE A 42 15.58 -6.26 -17.45
N SER A 43 14.89 -6.31 -16.33
CA SER A 43 13.43 -6.23 -16.30
C SER A 43 12.98 -5.07 -15.41
N ARG A 44 11.82 -4.50 -15.73
CA ARG A 44 11.19 -3.38 -15.03
C ARG A 44 9.72 -3.65 -14.84
N ALA A 45 9.17 -3.31 -13.69
CA ALA A 45 7.74 -3.45 -13.43
C ALA A 45 7.02 -2.12 -13.68
N LEU A 46 5.89 -2.19 -14.37
CA LEU A 46 4.97 -1.09 -14.63
C LEU A 46 3.69 -1.34 -13.85
N LEU A 47 3.17 -0.32 -13.17
CA LEU A 47 1.93 -0.39 -12.41
C LEU A 47 1.12 0.88 -12.63
N LYS A 48 -0.19 0.78 -12.73
CA LYS A 48 -1.08 1.93 -12.80
C LYS A 48 -2.18 1.82 -11.76
N PHE A 49 -2.48 2.95 -11.13
CA PHE A 49 -3.52 3.09 -10.11
C PHE A 49 -4.51 4.16 -10.56
N ASP A 50 -5.80 3.90 -10.36
CA ASP A 50 -6.82 4.91 -10.68
C ASP A 50 -7.02 5.85 -9.48
N VAL A 51 -6.52 7.08 -9.62
CA VAL A 51 -6.59 8.11 -8.57
C VAL A 51 -7.81 9.05 -8.71
N GLY A 52 -8.69 8.82 -9.68
CA GLY A 52 -9.80 9.72 -9.96
C GLY A 52 -10.75 9.90 -8.78
N PHE A 53 -11.07 8.82 -8.07
CA PHE A 53 -11.89 8.87 -6.86
C PHE A 53 -11.20 9.65 -5.71
N LEU A 54 -9.90 9.46 -5.54
CA LEU A 54 -9.12 10.16 -4.50
C LEU A 54 -9.10 11.66 -4.76
N SER A 55 -8.86 12.07 -6.01
CA SER A 55 -8.84 13.48 -6.40
C SER A 55 -10.16 14.16 -6.06
N ALA A 56 -11.30 13.56 -6.36
CA ALA A 56 -12.60 14.09 -5.99
C ALA A 56 -12.81 14.18 -4.47
N SER A 57 -12.39 13.17 -3.72
CA SER A 57 -12.55 13.11 -2.26
C SER A 57 -11.67 14.14 -1.55
N ILE A 58 -10.47 14.39 -2.05
CA ILE A 58 -9.54 15.40 -1.51
C ILE A 58 -10.03 16.80 -1.87
N THR A 59 -10.46 17.03 -3.11
CA THR A 59 -11.00 18.33 -3.54
C THR A 59 -12.23 18.73 -2.72
N ASN A 60 -13.06 17.77 -2.34
CA ASN A 60 -14.24 18.00 -1.49
C ASN A 60 -13.88 18.09 0.01
N GLY A 61 -12.61 18.02 0.37
CA GLY A 61 -12.16 18.08 1.78
C GLY A 61 -12.54 16.86 2.62
N THR A 62 -12.96 15.77 1.98
CA THR A 62 -13.37 14.52 2.67
C THR A 62 -12.16 13.68 3.07
N LEU A 63 -11.06 13.77 2.32
CA LEU A 63 -9.79 13.08 2.56
C LEU A 63 -8.64 14.09 2.47
N GLY A 64 -7.71 14.02 3.41
CA GLY A 64 -6.40 14.67 3.29
C GLY A 64 -5.35 13.61 3.01
N LEU A 65 -4.53 13.77 1.97
CA LEU A 65 -3.42 12.87 1.72
C LEU A 65 -2.28 13.20 2.67
N GLU A 66 -2.08 12.38 3.69
CA GLU A 66 -1.02 12.57 4.67
C GLU A 66 0.12 11.58 4.48
N ASP A 67 -0.20 10.35 4.06
CA ASP A 67 0.75 9.29 3.77
C ASP A 67 0.28 8.47 2.56
N ALA A 68 1.22 7.96 1.77
CA ALA A 68 0.93 7.00 0.71
C ALA A 68 2.12 6.06 0.50
N THR A 69 1.88 4.79 0.71
CA THR A 69 2.89 3.74 0.59
C THR A 69 2.49 2.73 -0.46
N LEU A 70 3.30 2.58 -1.51
CA LEU A 70 3.18 1.48 -2.46
C LEU A 70 3.64 0.20 -1.78
N ILE A 71 2.82 -0.84 -1.83
CA ILE A 71 3.09 -2.15 -1.24
C ILE A 71 3.09 -3.19 -2.35
N LEU A 72 4.24 -3.84 -2.55
CA LEU A 72 4.40 -5.00 -3.42
C LEU A 72 5.03 -6.12 -2.59
N LYS A 73 4.38 -7.25 -2.56
CA LYS A 73 4.85 -8.43 -1.82
C LYS A 73 5.73 -9.32 -2.68
N GLU A 74 6.86 -9.69 -2.14
CA GLU A 74 7.81 -10.60 -2.76
C GLU A 74 7.22 -12.01 -2.89
N THR A 75 7.47 -12.64 -4.04
CA THR A 75 7.24 -14.08 -4.22
C THR A 75 8.53 -14.86 -4.13
N GLU A 76 9.60 -14.31 -4.71
CA GLU A 76 10.90 -14.95 -4.82
C GLU A 76 11.96 -13.87 -5.13
N SER A 77 13.16 -14.05 -4.60
CA SER A 77 14.33 -13.26 -4.97
C SER A 77 15.53 -14.14 -5.17
N GLU A 78 16.31 -13.84 -6.19
CA GLU A 78 17.50 -14.60 -6.57
C GLU A 78 18.72 -13.68 -6.65
N GLU A 79 19.81 -14.07 -6.03
CA GLU A 79 21.14 -13.41 -6.13
C GLU A 79 21.14 -11.90 -5.84
N ILE A 80 20.23 -11.42 -4.99
CA ILE A 80 20.17 -10.00 -4.63
C ILE A 80 21.34 -9.62 -3.72
N PRO A 81 21.94 -8.42 -3.88
CA PRO A 81 23.00 -7.95 -3.00
C PRO A 81 22.46 -7.62 -1.61
N LEU A 82 23.36 -7.54 -0.61
CA LEU A 82 23.00 -7.16 0.76
C LEU A 82 22.43 -5.75 0.86
N GLU A 83 22.94 -4.84 0.02
CA GLU A 83 22.49 -3.44 -0.02
C GLU A 83 22.18 -3.05 -1.46
N TYR A 84 20.98 -2.55 -1.69
CA TYR A 84 20.55 -2.03 -2.98
C TYR A 84 19.41 -1.02 -2.80
N THR A 85 19.11 -0.28 -3.84
CA THR A 85 18.02 0.70 -3.85
C THR A 85 17.20 0.54 -5.12
N LEU A 86 15.90 0.40 -4.96
CA LEU A 86 14.92 0.48 -6.04
C LEU A 86 14.32 1.88 -6.11
N TYR A 87 13.98 2.28 -7.32
CA TYR A 87 13.36 3.56 -7.61
C TYR A 87 12.00 3.38 -8.27
N GLY A 88 11.06 4.24 -7.91
CA GLY A 88 9.76 4.37 -8.54
C GLY A 88 9.64 5.73 -9.19
N PHE A 89 9.40 5.77 -10.51
CA PHE A 89 9.22 7.00 -11.27
C PHE A 89 7.84 7.04 -11.89
N ALA A 90 7.25 8.23 -12.03
CA ALA A 90 6.04 8.38 -12.81
C ALA A 90 6.34 8.04 -14.29
N VAL A 91 5.52 7.19 -14.88
CA VAL A 91 5.64 6.85 -16.31
C VAL A 91 5.27 8.07 -17.16
N SER A 92 6.02 8.29 -18.24
CA SER A 92 5.73 9.31 -19.24
C SER A 92 5.13 8.65 -20.47
N GLY A 93 3.83 8.79 -20.63
CA GLY A 93 3.07 8.24 -21.75
C GLY A 93 2.18 7.05 -21.38
N SER A 94 0.92 7.14 -21.80
CA SER A 94 -0.06 6.07 -21.60
C SER A 94 0.37 4.78 -22.27
N TRP A 95 0.08 3.66 -21.64
CA TRP A 95 0.43 2.33 -22.12
C TRP A 95 -0.73 1.35 -21.95
N GLU A 96 -0.75 0.28 -22.71
CA GLU A 96 -1.76 -0.76 -22.62
C GLU A 96 -1.19 -2.04 -22.01
N MET A 97 -1.93 -2.62 -21.05
CA MET A 97 -1.52 -3.79 -20.30
C MET A 97 -1.28 -5.01 -21.21
N GLY A 98 -2.19 -5.25 -22.14
CA GLY A 98 -2.14 -6.41 -23.01
C GLY A 98 -2.63 -7.70 -22.36
N THR A 99 -2.50 -8.81 -23.08
CA THR A 99 -3.01 -10.12 -22.67
C THR A 99 -1.98 -11.24 -22.83
N GLY A 100 -0.70 -10.90 -22.93
CA GLY A 100 0.39 -11.86 -23.06
C GLY A 100 0.89 -12.37 -21.72
N THR A 101 1.61 -13.47 -21.75
CA THR A 101 2.39 -14.02 -20.65
C THR A 101 3.84 -14.28 -21.10
N ARG A 102 4.79 -14.27 -20.16
CA ARG A 102 6.25 -14.32 -20.48
C ARG A 102 6.66 -15.58 -21.24
N PHE A 103 6.12 -16.72 -20.84
CA PHE A 103 6.59 -18.03 -21.31
C PHE A 103 5.71 -18.66 -22.39
N ASP A 104 4.63 -18.00 -22.77
CA ASP A 104 3.79 -18.45 -23.86
C ASP A 104 4.29 -17.96 -25.23
N LYS A 105 3.50 -18.26 -26.26
CA LYS A 105 3.73 -17.72 -27.59
C LYS A 105 3.82 -16.20 -27.55
N ILE A 106 4.80 -15.65 -28.28
CA ILE A 106 5.02 -14.20 -28.31
C ILE A 106 3.70 -13.48 -28.61
N SER A 107 3.28 -12.67 -27.65
CA SER A 107 2.18 -11.73 -27.78
C SER A 107 2.75 -10.32 -27.85
N THR A 108 2.45 -9.63 -28.95
CA THR A 108 2.84 -8.22 -29.13
C THR A 108 1.76 -7.26 -28.69
N GLN A 109 0.59 -7.77 -28.27
CA GLN A 109 -0.48 -6.93 -27.76
C GLN A 109 -0.09 -6.29 -26.43
N GLY A 110 -0.27 -4.97 -26.32
CA GLY A 110 0.04 -4.24 -25.10
C GLY A 110 1.52 -3.87 -24.97
N VAL A 111 1.87 -3.47 -23.76
CA VAL A 111 3.20 -2.96 -23.44
C VAL A 111 4.28 -4.04 -23.52
N ASN A 112 5.44 -3.65 -24.03
CA ASN A 112 6.66 -4.46 -24.02
C ASN A 112 7.89 -3.53 -23.98
N TRP A 113 9.08 -4.07 -24.05
CA TRP A 113 10.30 -3.26 -24.00
C TRP A 113 10.39 -2.23 -25.12
N ASN A 114 10.00 -2.58 -26.33
CA ASN A 114 10.09 -1.70 -27.50
C ASN A 114 8.92 -0.72 -27.62
N TYR A 115 7.74 -1.10 -27.17
CA TYR A 115 6.52 -0.34 -27.41
C TYR A 115 5.69 -0.19 -26.13
N ARG A 116 5.09 0.98 -25.94
CA ARG A 116 4.07 1.22 -24.91
C ARG A 116 2.69 0.65 -25.30
N GLU A 117 2.51 0.41 -26.61
CA GLU A 117 1.37 -0.27 -27.21
C GLU A 117 1.86 -1.04 -28.42
N GLY A 118 1.94 -2.36 -28.31
CA GLY A 118 2.59 -3.20 -29.32
C GLY A 118 1.77 -3.38 -30.60
N ASP A 119 0.43 -3.36 -30.53
CA ASP A 119 -0.44 -3.52 -31.69
C ASP A 119 -0.27 -2.39 -32.71
N SER A 120 -0.28 -1.16 -32.20
CA SER A 120 -0.07 0.04 -33.02
C SER A 120 1.41 0.37 -33.22
N LYS A 121 2.31 -0.40 -32.60
CA LYS A 121 3.77 -0.14 -32.57
C LYS A 121 4.09 1.26 -32.07
N LEU A 122 3.34 1.72 -31.09
CA LEU A 122 3.53 3.01 -30.50
C LEU A 122 4.74 2.99 -29.56
N VAL A 123 5.83 3.59 -30.01
CA VAL A 123 7.10 3.63 -29.28
C VAL A 123 6.97 4.38 -27.96
N TRP A 124 7.84 4.07 -27.02
CA TRP A 124 8.02 4.89 -25.83
C TRP A 124 8.43 6.31 -26.24
N LEU A 125 7.98 7.28 -25.48
CA LEU A 125 8.28 8.70 -25.77
C LEU A 125 9.80 8.92 -25.69
N GLU A 126 10.36 9.66 -26.67
CA GLU A 126 11.76 10.03 -26.65
C GLU A 126 12.04 11.13 -25.64
N ASN A 127 13.28 11.23 -25.19
CA ASN A 127 13.75 12.32 -24.31
C ASN A 127 13.43 13.69 -24.91
N GLY A 128 12.92 14.60 -24.08
CA GLY A 128 12.77 16.00 -24.43
C GLY A 128 11.36 16.44 -24.79
N LEU A 129 10.34 15.58 -24.69
CA LEU A 129 8.95 16.03 -24.80
C LEU A 129 8.54 16.93 -23.64
N ASN A 130 9.23 16.83 -22.51
CA ASN A 130 9.04 17.66 -21.33
C ASN A 130 10.41 18.02 -20.75
N SER A 131 10.97 19.08 -21.21
CA SER A 131 12.25 19.71 -20.83
C SER A 131 12.92 19.16 -19.55
N GLY A 132 13.74 18.12 -19.69
CA GLY A 132 14.63 17.63 -18.64
C GLY A 132 13.98 16.82 -17.54
N THR A 133 12.74 16.37 -17.71
CA THR A 133 11.98 15.64 -16.70
C THR A 133 11.89 14.14 -16.98
N ASP A 134 12.13 13.73 -18.19
CA ASP A 134 12.19 12.33 -18.61
C ASP A 134 13.63 11.95 -18.97
N SER A 135 13.97 10.74 -18.69
CA SER A 135 15.25 10.20 -19.06
C SER A 135 15.07 8.72 -19.42
N ASN A 136 15.36 8.41 -20.64
CA ASN A 136 15.48 7.02 -21.08
C ASN A 136 16.82 6.84 -21.76
N PRO A 137 17.84 6.31 -21.06
CA PRO A 137 19.14 6.06 -21.62
C PRO A 137 19.14 5.03 -22.77
N ASN A 138 18.03 4.32 -22.97
CA ASN A 138 17.87 3.29 -23.98
C ASN A 138 17.15 3.77 -25.26
N ASN A 139 17.16 5.07 -25.52
CA ASN A 139 16.63 5.68 -26.76
C ASN A 139 15.17 5.29 -27.07
N GLY A 140 14.27 5.44 -26.10
CA GLY A 140 12.84 5.16 -26.29
C GLY A 140 12.45 3.71 -26.16
N THR A 141 13.22 2.88 -25.46
CA THR A 141 12.88 1.49 -25.14
C THR A 141 12.92 1.22 -23.64
N GLY A 142 12.14 0.25 -23.20
CA GLY A 142 12.08 -0.17 -21.79
C GLY A 142 11.36 0.81 -20.86
N GLY A 143 10.53 1.70 -21.39
CA GLY A 143 9.80 2.73 -20.65
C GLY A 143 10.43 4.11 -20.73
N THR A 144 9.61 5.13 -20.54
CA THR A 144 10.04 6.52 -20.31
C THR A 144 9.38 7.03 -19.02
N TRP A 145 10.05 7.94 -18.31
CA TRP A 145 9.58 8.39 -17.01
C TRP A 145 10.00 9.82 -16.68
N TRP A 146 9.29 10.41 -15.76
CA TRP A 146 9.60 11.71 -15.15
C TRP A 146 10.65 11.53 -14.06
N ILE A 147 11.72 12.31 -14.08
CA ILE A 147 12.77 12.26 -13.05
C ILE A 147 12.31 12.96 -11.76
N SER A 148 11.42 13.94 -11.89
CA SER A 148 10.87 14.67 -10.74
C SER A 148 10.00 13.77 -9.85
N ASN A 149 10.05 14.02 -8.54
CA ASN A 149 9.25 13.32 -7.54
C ASN A 149 9.47 11.80 -7.50
N ALA A 150 10.67 11.32 -7.83
CA ALA A 150 11.02 9.92 -7.74
C ALA A 150 10.83 9.40 -6.31
N ALA A 151 10.19 8.26 -6.20
CA ALA A 151 10.15 7.48 -4.97
C ALA A 151 11.35 6.53 -4.93
N SER A 152 11.78 6.12 -3.74
CA SER A 152 12.85 5.14 -3.59
C SER A 152 12.73 4.36 -2.29
N GLN A 153 13.29 3.15 -2.29
CA GLN A 153 13.45 2.33 -1.09
C GLN A 153 14.83 1.68 -1.13
N SER A 154 15.58 1.85 -0.04
CA SER A 154 16.85 1.16 0.18
C SER A 154 16.64 -0.07 1.03
N PHE A 155 17.30 -1.16 0.68
CA PHE A 155 17.21 -2.46 1.32
C PHE A 155 18.54 -2.81 1.98
N ASN A 156 18.47 -3.37 3.18
CA ASN A 156 19.62 -3.83 3.96
C ASN A 156 19.28 -5.18 4.60
N TYR A 157 19.91 -6.26 4.18
CA TYR A 157 19.88 -7.58 4.81
C TYR A 157 18.56 -8.39 4.80
N GLN A 158 17.47 -7.92 4.22
CA GLN A 158 16.17 -8.55 4.44
C GLN A 158 15.32 -8.62 3.19
N THR A 159 14.07 -9.04 3.41
CA THR A 159 12.99 -9.19 2.44
C THR A 159 13.04 -8.19 1.30
N ALA A 160 12.71 -8.64 0.14
CA ALA A 160 12.51 -7.80 -1.04
C ALA A 160 11.08 -7.23 -1.13
N ASP A 161 10.28 -7.32 -0.08
CA ASP A 161 8.99 -6.62 -0.01
C ASP A 161 9.21 -5.12 -0.24
N ILE A 162 8.47 -4.57 -1.18
CA ILE A 162 8.57 -3.15 -1.52
C ILE A 162 7.49 -2.38 -0.75
N GLU A 163 7.92 -1.50 0.15
CA GLU A 163 7.08 -0.54 0.85
C GLU A 163 7.62 0.88 0.61
N MET A 164 7.31 1.41 -0.56
CA MET A 164 7.89 2.67 -1.05
C MET A 164 6.94 3.84 -0.83
N ASN A 165 7.43 4.93 -0.22
CA ASN A 165 6.64 6.15 -0.08
C ASN A 165 6.44 6.82 -1.45
N VAL A 166 5.19 6.91 -1.90
CA VAL A 166 4.79 7.46 -3.20
C VAL A 166 3.90 8.71 -3.07
N LYS A 167 3.88 9.34 -1.90
CA LYS A 167 3.02 10.51 -1.63
C LYS A 167 3.22 11.61 -2.67
N SER A 168 4.47 12.00 -2.94
CA SER A 168 4.78 13.07 -3.90
C SER A 168 4.35 12.74 -5.33
N LEU A 169 4.39 11.44 -5.71
CA LEU A 169 3.86 10.98 -7.00
C LEU A 169 2.34 11.14 -7.06
N LEU A 170 1.63 10.68 -6.02
CA LEU A 170 0.18 10.84 -5.96
C LEU A 170 -0.24 12.32 -6.00
N GLU A 171 0.43 13.18 -5.23
CA GLU A 171 0.17 14.61 -5.23
C GLU A 171 0.35 15.23 -6.62
N SER A 172 1.38 14.80 -7.35
CA SER A 172 1.64 15.26 -8.72
C SER A 172 0.56 14.82 -9.70
N TRP A 173 0.06 13.59 -9.59
CA TRP A 173 -1.05 13.09 -10.40
C TRP A 173 -2.37 13.79 -10.08
N MET A 174 -2.66 14.01 -8.80
CA MET A 174 -3.90 14.67 -8.36
C MET A 174 -3.94 16.15 -8.72
N SER A 175 -2.80 16.85 -8.66
CA SER A 175 -2.68 18.25 -9.08
C SER A 175 -2.69 18.42 -10.60
N GLY A 176 -2.51 17.32 -11.36
CA GLY A 176 -2.38 17.36 -12.81
C GLY A 176 -1.04 17.90 -13.30
N SER A 177 -0.06 18.09 -12.41
CA SER A 177 1.29 18.53 -12.78
C SER A 177 2.04 17.49 -13.59
N ILE A 178 1.75 16.22 -13.34
CA ILE A 178 2.21 15.06 -14.12
C ILE A 178 0.97 14.22 -14.48
N PRO A 179 0.80 13.78 -15.74
CA PRO A 179 -0.25 12.85 -16.10
C PRO A 179 -0.13 11.53 -15.33
N ASN A 180 -1.26 10.93 -14.94
CA ASN A 180 -1.25 9.62 -14.31
C ASN A 180 -1.16 8.53 -15.37
N ASP A 181 0.06 8.22 -15.81
CA ASP A 181 0.35 7.07 -16.67
C ASP A 181 0.90 5.87 -15.89
N GLY A 182 0.94 5.98 -14.56
CA GLY A 182 1.39 4.93 -13.65
C GLY A 182 2.82 5.15 -13.14
N ILE A 183 3.36 4.11 -12.53
CA ILE A 183 4.71 4.07 -11.95
C ILE A 183 5.53 2.96 -12.59
N ILE A 184 6.80 3.22 -12.86
CA ILE A 184 7.80 2.23 -13.25
C ILE A 184 8.75 2.00 -12.08
N ILE A 185 8.93 0.72 -11.72
CA ILE A 185 9.87 0.30 -10.67
C ILE A 185 11.09 -0.32 -11.34
N LYS A 186 12.26 0.15 -10.96
CA LYS A 186 13.53 -0.23 -11.58
C LYS A 186 14.74 0.04 -10.67
N TYR A 187 15.87 -0.50 -11.01
CA TYR A 187 17.17 -0.06 -10.48
C TYR A 187 17.53 1.34 -11.02
N SER A 188 18.48 2.03 -10.39
CA SER A 188 19.00 3.28 -10.92
C SER A 188 19.66 3.10 -12.29
N ASP A 189 19.69 4.15 -13.11
CA ASP A 189 20.37 4.14 -14.39
C ASP A 189 21.86 3.77 -14.27
N THR A 190 22.48 4.17 -13.17
CA THR A 190 23.88 3.82 -12.87
C THR A 190 24.03 2.31 -12.67
N PHE A 191 23.12 1.68 -11.91
CA PHE A 191 23.17 0.22 -11.66
C PHE A 191 22.78 -0.58 -12.90
N GLU A 192 21.77 -0.14 -13.64
CA GLU A 192 21.40 -0.80 -14.89
C GLU A 192 22.49 -0.75 -15.96
N ASN A 193 23.37 0.25 -15.91
CA ASN A 193 24.43 0.42 -16.90
C ASN A 193 25.82 -0.05 -16.45
N ASP A 194 25.99 -0.48 -15.22
CA ASP A 194 27.25 -1.07 -14.76
C ASP A 194 27.39 -2.56 -15.13
N THR A 195 28.53 -3.17 -14.78
CA THR A 195 28.85 -4.57 -15.07
C THR A 195 28.63 -5.47 -13.87
N LYS A 196 27.90 -5.01 -12.84
CA LYS A 196 27.60 -5.81 -11.66
C LYS A 196 26.26 -6.53 -11.79
N ASP A 197 26.11 -7.62 -11.07
CA ASP A 197 24.86 -8.29 -10.88
C ASP A 197 24.12 -7.72 -9.68
N TYR A 198 22.80 -7.51 -9.81
CA TYR A 198 21.92 -7.05 -8.74
C TYR A 198 20.76 -8.02 -8.51
N GLY A 199 20.80 -9.17 -9.19
CA GLY A 199 19.83 -10.24 -9.02
C GLY A 199 18.45 -9.96 -9.60
N ILE A 200 17.52 -10.79 -9.16
CA ILE A 200 16.13 -10.81 -9.62
C ILE A 200 15.21 -10.71 -8.41
N ILE A 201 14.26 -9.80 -8.47
CA ILE A 201 13.18 -9.64 -7.50
C ILE A 201 11.87 -9.90 -8.22
N LYS A 202 11.10 -10.85 -7.72
CA LYS A 202 9.77 -11.18 -8.22
C LYS A 202 8.73 -10.81 -7.19
N VAL A 203 7.73 -10.03 -7.59
CA VAL A 203 6.60 -9.61 -6.76
C VAL A 203 5.29 -10.04 -7.38
N PHE A 204 4.25 -10.21 -6.56
CA PHE A 204 2.92 -10.54 -7.07
C PHE A 204 2.38 -9.44 -7.98
N SER A 205 1.70 -9.84 -9.05
CA SER A 205 0.99 -8.95 -9.97
C SER A 205 -0.47 -8.77 -9.56
N LYS A 206 -1.16 -7.93 -10.29
CA LYS A 206 -2.61 -7.76 -10.19
C LYS A 206 -3.39 -9.04 -10.54
N GLU A 207 -2.85 -9.86 -11.45
CA GLU A 207 -3.48 -11.11 -11.91
C GLU A 207 -3.22 -12.29 -10.95
N THR A 208 -2.53 -12.06 -9.83
CA THR A 208 -2.30 -13.10 -8.83
C THR A 208 -3.62 -13.64 -8.26
N ASN A 209 -3.68 -14.95 -8.02
CA ASN A 209 -4.77 -15.59 -7.29
C ASN A 209 -4.62 -15.50 -5.76
N THR A 210 -3.68 -14.69 -5.28
CA THR A 210 -3.42 -14.46 -3.85
C THR A 210 -3.99 -13.12 -3.38
N ILE A 211 -3.88 -12.86 -2.08
CA ILE A 211 -4.28 -11.58 -1.46
C ILE A 211 -3.23 -10.47 -1.65
N TYR A 212 -2.13 -10.77 -2.30
CA TYR A 212 -0.94 -9.90 -2.38
C TYR A 212 -0.90 -9.02 -3.63
N GLN A 213 -2.06 -8.70 -4.21
CA GLN A 213 -2.13 -7.76 -5.32
C GLN A 213 -1.42 -6.44 -4.99
N PRO A 214 -0.74 -5.82 -5.96
CA PRO A 214 -0.14 -4.50 -5.81
C PRO A 214 -1.16 -3.46 -5.33
N LYS A 215 -0.81 -2.73 -4.27
CA LYS A 215 -1.69 -1.72 -3.68
C LYS A 215 -0.95 -0.51 -3.16
N ILE A 216 -1.61 0.63 -3.13
CA ILE A 216 -1.16 1.81 -2.39
C ILE A 216 -2.02 1.93 -1.14
N ARG A 217 -1.38 1.94 0.02
CA ARG A 217 -1.99 2.24 1.31
C ARG A 217 -1.91 3.74 1.53
N ILE A 218 -3.06 4.39 1.65
CA ILE A 218 -3.19 5.83 1.83
C ILE A 218 -3.69 6.11 3.24
N GLY A 219 -2.87 6.80 4.02
CA GLY A 219 -3.22 7.28 5.35
C GLY A 219 -3.84 8.67 5.28
N TYR A 220 -4.98 8.85 5.94
CA TYR A 220 -5.65 10.14 6.03
C TYR A 220 -6.21 10.38 7.43
N SER A 221 -6.31 11.67 7.80
CA SER A 221 -6.84 12.06 9.10
C SER A 221 -8.34 12.26 9.00
N ASP A 222 -9.09 11.36 9.61
CA ASP A 222 -10.51 11.54 9.93
C ASP A 222 -10.76 11.46 11.44
N GLU A 223 -9.67 11.58 12.22
CA GLU A 223 -9.73 11.50 13.67
C GLU A 223 -10.52 12.67 14.26
N SER A 224 -11.38 12.34 15.22
CA SER A 224 -12.03 13.28 16.08
C SER A 224 -11.80 12.83 17.52
N PHE A 225 -11.17 13.67 18.33
CA PHE A 225 -10.94 13.39 19.74
C PHE A 225 -11.67 14.42 20.60
N LEU A 226 -12.99 14.21 20.71
CA LEU A 226 -13.89 15.05 21.48
C LEU A 226 -14.38 14.27 22.69
N THR A 227 -13.81 14.52 23.85
CA THR A 227 -14.13 13.76 25.07
C THR A 227 -15.42 14.19 25.75
N GLY A 228 -15.92 15.39 25.48
CA GLY A 228 -17.13 15.91 26.09
C GLY A 228 -17.03 15.94 27.62
N SER A 229 -17.95 15.26 28.30
CA SER A 229 -17.96 15.11 29.76
C SER A 229 -17.32 13.81 30.26
N LEU A 230 -16.73 13.02 29.36
CA LEU A 230 -16.12 11.74 29.72
C LEU A 230 -14.80 11.96 30.46
N SER A 231 -14.54 11.13 31.46
CA SER A 231 -13.26 11.10 32.17
C SER A 231 -12.29 10.15 31.46
N GLU A 232 -11.01 10.43 31.57
CA GLU A 232 -9.95 9.57 31.03
C GLU A 232 -9.80 8.29 31.86
N LEU A 233 -9.49 7.19 31.17
CA LEU A 233 -9.14 5.92 31.81
C LEU A 233 -7.63 5.91 32.13
N THR A 234 -7.28 6.26 33.37
CA THR A 234 -5.90 6.39 33.85
C THR A 234 -5.35 5.14 34.52
N SER A 235 -6.18 4.12 34.77
CA SER A 235 -5.74 2.86 35.42
C SER A 235 -4.71 2.14 34.57
N GLU A 236 -3.72 1.51 35.19
CA GLU A 236 -2.75 0.64 34.51
C GLU A 236 -3.43 -0.63 33.99
N ASP A 237 -4.24 -1.28 34.83
CA ASP A 237 -4.99 -2.47 34.41
C ASP A 237 -6.32 -2.07 33.74
N LYS A 238 -6.40 -2.28 32.44
CA LYS A 238 -7.54 -1.92 31.61
C LYS A 238 -8.17 -3.15 30.95
N LYS A 239 -9.47 -3.09 30.77
CA LYS A 239 -10.21 -4.02 29.89
C LYS A 239 -10.78 -3.23 28.73
N ILE A 240 -10.36 -3.59 27.50
CA ILE A 240 -10.81 -2.98 26.26
C ILE A 240 -11.55 -4.03 25.44
N GLY A 241 -12.57 -3.62 24.72
CA GLY A 241 -13.29 -4.50 23.80
C GLY A 241 -14.16 -3.71 22.85
N ILE A 242 -14.76 -4.39 21.87
CA ILE A 242 -15.67 -3.80 20.90
C ILE A 242 -17.09 -4.25 21.22
N THR A 243 -18.02 -3.31 21.32
CA THR A 243 -19.42 -3.62 21.71
C THR A 243 -20.30 -4.04 20.55
N ASN A 244 -20.01 -3.56 19.34
CA ASN A 244 -20.84 -3.78 18.15
C ASN A 244 -20.11 -4.55 17.04
N LEU A 245 -19.13 -5.36 17.39
CA LEU A 245 -18.43 -6.21 16.44
C LEU A 245 -19.39 -7.28 15.89
N LYS A 246 -19.52 -7.32 14.57
CA LYS A 246 -20.24 -8.38 13.85
C LYS A 246 -19.25 -9.41 13.35
N LYS A 247 -19.71 -10.62 13.11
CA LYS A 247 -18.89 -11.68 12.54
C LYS A 247 -18.51 -11.42 11.08
N GLU A 248 -19.38 -10.72 10.34
CA GLU A 248 -19.22 -10.51 8.90
C GLU A 248 -19.51 -9.07 8.50
N TYR A 249 -18.70 -8.55 7.60
CA TYR A 249 -18.88 -7.25 6.96
C TYR A 249 -18.67 -7.36 5.45
N LYS A 250 -19.44 -6.62 4.67
CA LYS A 250 -19.30 -6.58 3.21
C LYS A 250 -18.10 -5.73 2.79
N VAL A 251 -17.31 -6.22 1.86
CA VAL A 251 -16.29 -5.43 1.17
C VAL A 251 -16.95 -4.20 0.54
N GLY A 252 -16.26 -3.06 0.55
CA GLY A 252 -16.79 -1.77 0.10
C GLY A 252 -17.61 -1.01 1.13
N SER A 253 -17.90 -1.61 2.30
CA SER A 253 -18.64 -0.91 3.36
C SER A 253 -17.74 -0.04 4.23
N GLN A 254 -18.32 1.00 4.83
CA GLN A 254 -17.71 1.76 5.90
C GLN A 254 -18.36 1.37 7.22
N ILE A 255 -17.54 1.06 8.21
CA ILE A 255 -18.02 0.60 9.52
C ILE A 255 -17.46 1.48 10.64
N LYS A 256 -18.29 1.73 11.65
CA LYS A 256 -17.90 2.38 12.91
C LYS A 256 -18.02 1.37 14.03
N LEU A 257 -16.89 1.00 14.61
CA LEU A 257 -16.81 0.08 15.73
C LEU A 257 -16.70 0.87 17.03
N ARG A 258 -17.60 0.61 17.98
CA ARG A 258 -17.61 1.23 19.30
C ARG A 258 -16.79 0.41 20.28
N LEU A 259 -15.84 1.06 20.93
CA LEU A 259 -14.99 0.44 21.93
C LEU A 259 -15.51 0.81 23.32
N PHE A 260 -15.56 -0.17 24.22
CA PHE A 260 -15.62 0.10 25.63
C PHE A 260 -14.23 -0.05 26.25
N ALA A 261 -13.94 0.81 27.21
CA ALA A 261 -12.74 0.75 28.02
C ALA A 261 -13.10 1.02 29.48
N ARG A 262 -12.62 0.17 30.38
CA ARG A 262 -12.83 0.29 31.81
C ARG A 262 -11.64 -0.24 32.60
N GLU A 263 -11.58 0.08 33.86
CA GLU A 263 -10.66 -0.55 34.79
C GLU A 263 -10.91 -2.06 34.86
N LEU A 264 -9.84 -2.86 34.92
CA LEU A 264 -9.95 -4.31 35.08
C LEU A 264 -10.51 -4.66 36.45
N TYR A 265 -10.05 -3.94 37.49
CA TYR A 265 -10.46 -4.10 38.88
C TYR A 265 -11.09 -2.79 39.43
N PRO A 266 -12.33 -2.48 39.02
CA PRO A 266 -12.97 -1.26 39.50
C PRO A 266 -13.23 -1.30 41.01
N LEU A 267 -12.98 -0.19 41.68
CA LEU A 267 -13.28 -0.05 43.13
C LEU A 267 -14.79 -0.20 43.35
N LYS A 268 -15.16 -1.15 44.17
CA LYS A 268 -16.56 -1.32 44.59
C LYS A 268 -16.85 -0.34 45.67
N THR A 269 -17.83 0.54 45.45
CA THR A 269 -18.36 1.45 46.46
C THR A 269 -19.71 0.94 46.92
N PHE A 270 -20.05 1.15 48.21
CA PHE A 270 -21.36 0.79 48.78
C PHE A 270 -22.46 1.80 48.42
N THR A 271 -22.24 2.65 47.41
CA THR A 271 -23.23 3.58 46.87
C THR A 271 -24.06 2.91 45.79
N ASN A 272 -25.33 3.35 45.62
CA ASN A 272 -26.25 2.82 44.62
C ASN A 272 -25.85 3.06 43.14
N SER A 273 -24.75 3.73 42.88
CA SER A 273 -24.23 3.99 41.53
C SER A 273 -23.07 3.07 41.21
N PHE A 274 -23.21 2.32 40.13
CA PHE A 274 -22.14 1.45 39.61
C PHE A 274 -21.15 2.28 38.78
N SER A 275 -20.11 2.83 39.41
CA SER A 275 -19.11 3.65 38.77
C SER A 275 -18.32 2.92 37.66
N TYR A 276 -18.25 1.58 37.69
CA TYR A 276 -17.60 0.79 36.68
C TYR A 276 -18.36 0.66 35.36
N ASN A 277 -19.62 1.10 35.29
CA ASN A 277 -20.42 1.16 34.08
C ASN A 277 -20.30 2.53 33.36
N GLN A 278 -19.58 3.48 33.96
CA GLN A 278 -19.36 4.77 33.30
C GLN A 278 -18.42 4.59 32.09
N VAL A 279 -18.83 5.17 30.97
CA VAL A 279 -18.00 5.23 29.79
C VAL A 279 -16.84 6.17 30.07
N LYS A 280 -15.61 5.68 29.82
CA LYS A 280 -14.38 6.45 29.92
C LYS A 280 -13.70 6.51 28.57
N HIS A 281 -12.99 7.58 28.28
CA HIS A 281 -12.18 7.64 27.08
C HIS A 281 -10.77 7.08 27.33
N LEU A 282 -10.19 6.48 26.30
CA LEU A 282 -8.78 6.09 26.28
C LEU A 282 -7.90 7.32 26.08
N PRO A 283 -6.62 7.28 26.47
CA PRO A 283 -5.66 8.31 26.11
C PRO A 283 -5.61 8.53 24.60
N GLU A 284 -5.32 9.76 24.15
CA GLU A 284 -5.17 10.09 22.73
C GLU A 284 -4.04 9.28 22.04
N THR A 285 -3.10 8.75 22.84
CA THR A 285 -2.02 7.86 22.44
C THR A 285 -2.44 6.41 22.32
N SER A 286 -3.69 6.16 21.96
CA SER A 286 -4.25 4.81 21.79
C SER A 286 -4.43 4.50 20.32
N TYR A 287 -4.00 3.31 19.90
CA TYR A 287 -3.94 2.89 18.51
C TYR A 287 -4.60 1.52 18.33
N TYR A 288 -5.06 1.25 17.10
CA TYR A 288 -5.47 -0.09 16.69
C TYR A 288 -4.59 -0.61 15.56
N GLN A 289 -4.47 -1.92 15.47
CA GLN A 289 -3.83 -2.62 14.38
C GLN A 289 -4.79 -3.66 13.83
N ILE A 290 -4.72 -3.92 12.53
CA ILE A 290 -5.46 -5.00 11.91
C ILE A 290 -4.49 -5.90 11.18
N LYS A 291 -4.60 -7.21 11.46
CA LYS A 291 -3.83 -8.25 10.82
C LYS A 291 -4.76 -9.21 10.08
N ASP A 292 -4.23 -9.82 9.03
CA ASP A 292 -4.83 -11.03 8.49
C ASP A 292 -4.64 -12.17 9.48
N PHE A 293 -5.70 -12.88 9.82
CA PHE A 293 -5.66 -13.93 10.84
C PHE A 293 -4.85 -15.16 10.41
N ALA A 294 -4.83 -15.46 9.11
CA ALA A 294 -4.19 -16.67 8.60
C ALA A 294 -2.69 -16.51 8.35
N SER A 295 -2.28 -15.35 7.81
CA SER A 295 -0.88 -15.07 7.47
C SER A 295 -0.14 -14.26 8.53
N ASP A 296 -0.85 -13.67 9.50
CA ASP A 296 -0.34 -12.68 10.47
C ASP A 296 0.20 -11.39 9.83
N ASP A 297 -0.08 -11.18 8.53
CA ASP A 297 0.32 -9.96 7.83
C ASP A 297 -0.38 -8.72 8.38
N ILE A 298 0.38 -7.66 8.57
CA ILE A 298 -0.13 -6.40 9.07
C ILE A 298 -0.80 -5.64 7.91
N ILE A 299 -2.12 -5.53 7.96
CA ILE A 299 -2.92 -4.77 7.00
C ILE A 299 -2.94 -3.28 7.39
N ILE A 300 -3.27 -3.00 8.64
CA ILE A 300 -3.22 -1.65 9.22
C ILE A 300 -2.23 -1.68 10.39
N PRO A 301 -1.08 -1.00 10.29
CA PRO A 301 -0.09 -0.95 11.37
C PRO A 301 -0.52 0.03 12.49
N PHE A 302 0.07 -0.13 13.67
CA PHE A 302 0.05 0.92 14.69
C PHE A 302 0.79 2.16 14.17
N SER A 303 0.07 3.24 13.97
CA SER A 303 0.61 4.48 13.41
C SER A 303 -0.23 5.67 13.82
N ASN A 304 0.18 6.85 13.42
CA ASN A 304 -0.64 8.06 13.60
C ASN A 304 -1.97 8.01 12.83
N TYR A 305 -2.11 7.12 11.84
CA TYR A 305 -3.35 6.94 11.03
C TYR A 305 -4.24 5.80 11.55
N SER A 306 -3.84 5.15 12.63
CA SER A 306 -4.65 4.14 13.33
C SER A 306 -4.95 4.52 14.78
N LYS A 307 -4.98 5.81 15.11
CA LYS A 307 -5.43 6.28 16.40
C LYS A 307 -6.90 5.96 16.65
N ILE A 308 -7.23 5.68 17.91
CA ILE A 308 -8.61 5.50 18.37
C ILE A 308 -9.24 6.87 18.56
N SER A 309 -10.36 7.10 17.88
CA SER A 309 -11.14 8.33 18.00
C SER A 309 -12.05 8.29 19.23
N CYS A 310 -12.50 9.46 19.68
CA CYS A 310 -13.47 9.59 20.76
C CYS A 310 -14.54 10.62 20.38
N ASP A 311 -15.79 10.36 20.77
CA ASP A 311 -16.89 11.30 20.74
C ASP A 311 -17.63 11.28 22.09
N ASN A 312 -18.74 12.01 22.22
CA ASN A 312 -19.51 12.10 23.47
C ASN A 312 -20.04 10.75 23.98
N ASP A 313 -20.12 9.73 23.09
CA ASP A 313 -20.59 8.39 23.44
C ASP A 313 -19.43 7.44 23.78
N GLY A 314 -18.18 7.88 23.63
CA GLY A 314 -16.97 7.11 23.95
C GLY A 314 -16.07 6.85 22.74
N ASN A 315 -15.18 5.86 22.92
CA ASN A 315 -14.16 5.53 21.94
C ASN A 315 -14.74 4.81 20.72
N TYR A 316 -14.16 5.05 19.56
CA TYR A 316 -14.52 4.34 18.32
C TYR A 316 -13.37 4.28 17.34
N ILE A 317 -13.46 3.34 16.43
CA ILE A 317 -12.65 3.27 15.21
C ILE A 317 -13.55 3.25 13.98
N LYS A 318 -13.11 3.85 12.89
CA LYS A 318 -13.75 3.78 11.60
C LYS A 318 -12.88 2.97 10.67
N LEU A 319 -13.46 1.99 9.99
CA LEU A 319 -12.78 1.21 8.98
C LEU A 319 -13.49 1.41 7.64
N ASN A 320 -12.70 1.68 6.63
CA ASN A 320 -13.14 1.67 5.25
C ASN A 320 -12.69 0.35 4.61
N LEU A 321 -13.65 -0.52 4.31
CA LEU A 321 -13.38 -1.84 3.73
C LEU A 321 -13.38 -1.84 2.20
N SER A 322 -13.26 -0.65 1.56
CA SER A 322 -13.08 -0.56 0.12
C SER A 322 -11.73 -1.18 -0.29
N ASN A 323 -11.76 -2.02 -1.30
CA ASN A 323 -10.59 -2.73 -1.82
C ASN A 323 -9.90 -3.67 -0.78
N TRP A 324 -10.67 -4.15 0.21
CA TRP A 324 -10.24 -5.25 1.05
C TRP A 324 -10.56 -6.58 0.36
N GLU A 325 -9.77 -7.60 0.67
CA GLU A 325 -10.02 -8.95 0.16
C GLU A 325 -11.28 -9.53 0.78
N ALA A 326 -12.11 -10.17 -0.04
CA ALA A 326 -13.28 -10.91 0.42
C ALA A 326 -12.89 -12.30 0.94
N ASP A 327 -13.78 -12.88 1.76
CA ASP A 327 -13.64 -14.22 2.31
C ASP A 327 -12.37 -14.40 3.18
N ARG A 328 -11.96 -13.31 3.87
CA ARG A 328 -10.81 -13.28 4.78
C ARG A 328 -11.23 -12.99 6.21
N VAL A 329 -10.48 -13.55 7.15
CA VAL A 329 -10.62 -13.26 8.58
C VAL A 329 -9.56 -12.29 9.01
N TYR A 330 -9.98 -11.21 9.66
CA TYR A 330 -9.07 -10.18 10.19
C TYR A 330 -9.15 -10.12 11.70
N LYS A 331 -8.02 -9.84 12.33
CA LYS A 331 -7.85 -9.71 13.78
C LYS A 331 -7.59 -8.25 14.14
N ILE A 332 -8.19 -7.78 15.22
CA ILE A 332 -8.02 -6.42 15.73
C ILE A 332 -7.24 -6.48 17.04
N GLU A 333 -6.17 -5.72 17.10
CA GLU A 333 -5.32 -5.54 18.29
C GLU A 333 -5.29 -4.07 18.69
N PHE A 334 -5.05 -3.77 19.97
CA PHE A 334 -4.92 -2.41 20.44
C PHE A 334 -3.57 -2.17 21.12
N LYS A 335 -3.10 -0.93 21.04
CA LYS A 335 -1.90 -0.44 21.70
C LYS A 335 -2.21 0.87 22.39
N ILE A 336 -1.77 1.03 23.62
CA ILE A 336 -1.84 2.28 24.38
C ILE A 336 -0.45 2.66 24.80
N ASP A 337 -0.03 3.87 24.47
CA ASP A 337 1.25 4.42 24.89
C ASP A 337 1.01 5.32 26.12
N ASN A 338 1.54 4.93 27.27
CA ASN A 338 1.48 5.66 28.52
C ASN A 338 2.89 6.09 28.95
N ASN A 339 3.19 7.39 28.90
CA ASN A 339 4.39 8.01 29.51
C ASN A 339 5.68 7.18 29.43
N GLY A 340 5.97 6.60 28.25
CA GLY A 340 7.19 5.83 28.00
C GLY A 340 7.04 4.31 28.10
N SER A 341 5.85 3.80 28.40
CA SER A 341 5.51 2.37 28.29
C SER A 341 4.42 2.16 27.23
N SER A 342 4.49 1.05 26.51
CA SER A 342 3.45 0.62 25.57
C SER A 342 2.76 -0.63 26.09
N GLU A 343 1.45 -0.58 26.17
CA GLU A 343 0.60 -1.71 26.55
C GLU A 343 -0.09 -2.27 25.30
N TYR A 344 -0.06 -3.58 25.11
CA TYR A 344 -0.68 -4.26 23.96
C TYR A 344 -1.84 -5.14 24.44
N TYR A 345 -2.95 -5.06 23.73
CA TYR A 345 -4.17 -5.80 24.04
C TYR A 345 -4.58 -6.64 22.84
N ASP A 346 -4.45 -7.96 23.00
CA ASP A 346 -4.94 -8.97 22.10
C ASP A 346 -6.09 -9.72 22.76
N ASN A 347 -7.31 -9.40 22.35
CA ASN A 347 -8.52 -9.99 22.91
C ASN A 347 -9.17 -10.99 21.91
N GLU A 348 -8.41 -11.47 20.92
CA GLU A 348 -8.89 -12.39 19.87
C GLU A 348 -10.13 -11.86 19.12
N LEU A 349 -10.22 -10.54 18.97
CA LEU A 349 -11.34 -9.90 18.28
C LEU A 349 -11.17 -10.10 16.76
N THR A 350 -12.04 -10.90 16.16
CA THR A 350 -11.99 -11.20 14.74
C THR A 350 -13.29 -10.86 14.02
N PHE A 351 -13.18 -10.57 12.72
CA PHE A 351 -14.31 -10.41 11.81
C PHE A 351 -13.96 -10.93 10.42
N ASN A 352 -14.96 -11.35 9.67
CA ASN A 352 -14.82 -11.81 8.29
C ASN A 352 -15.23 -10.69 7.32
N THR A 353 -14.58 -10.64 6.18
CA THR A 353 -15.04 -9.89 5.01
C THR A 353 -15.77 -10.84 4.06
N VAL A 354 -16.86 -10.38 3.47
CA VAL A 354 -17.65 -11.16 2.49
C VAL A 354 -17.88 -10.30 1.25
N LYS A 355 -18.10 -10.96 0.09
CA LYS A 355 -18.45 -10.25 -1.15
C LYS A 355 -19.70 -9.39 -0.95
N GLY A 356 -19.65 -8.18 -1.50
CA GLY A 356 -20.72 -7.20 -1.40
C GLY A 356 -21.95 -7.49 -2.27
#